data_c0296f249ddfb3964cb70238c25d0dbe
#
_entry.id   c0296f249ddfb3964cb70238c25d0dbe
#
_cell.length_a   1.000
_cell.length_b   1.000
_cell.length_c   1.000
_cell.angle_alpha   90.00
_cell.angle_beta   90.00
_cell.angle_gamma   90.00
#
_symmetry.space_group_name_H-M   'P 1'
#
loop_
_entity.id
_entity.type
_entity.pdbx_description
1 polymer ?
#
loop_
_entity_poly.entity_id
_entity_poly.type
_entity_poly.pdbx_seq_one_letter_code
_entity_poly.pdbx_strand_id
1 'polypeptide(L)'
;SRLAIMMAGRVAEELIFGKEKITSGASSDISAATSLARNMVTRWGFSDELGTVAYGDNQDEVFLGHSVARTQNVSPETMVKIDSEVRRLVKGGEDGARRILTTELDHLHSVAKALLEYETLSGDEILGVLKGELPTREEEENKETVVAPSLVPLSPGAGASITA
;
A
#
# COMPACT_ATOMS: atom_id res chain seq x y z
N SER A 1 12.49 5.39 -7.14
CA SER A 1 11.46 4.88 -8.06
C SER A 1 10.27 4.35 -7.27
N ARG A 2 9.05 4.62 -7.74
CA ARG A 2 7.82 4.16 -7.07
C ARG A 2 7.75 2.63 -6.97
N LEU A 3 8.26 1.92 -7.99
CA LEU A 3 8.37 0.45 -7.95
C LEU A 3 9.26 -0.02 -6.80
N ALA A 4 10.36 0.68 -6.51
CA ALA A 4 11.24 0.32 -5.38
C ALA A 4 10.51 0.47 -4.03
N ILE A 5 9.69 1.51 -3.86
CA ILE A 5 8.90 1.70 -2.63
C ILE A 5 7.91 0.55 -2.44
N MET A 6 7.18 0.15 -3.50
CA MET A 6 6.24 -0.96 -3.45
C MET A 6 6.91 -2.30 -3.13
N MET A 7 8.13 -2.52 -3.61
CA MET A 7 8.87 -3.77 -3.37
C MET A 7 9.63 -3.79 -2.05
N ALA A 8 9.76 -2.63 -1.36
CA ALA A 8 10.62 -2.48 -0.18
C ALA A 8 10.18 -3.35 1.00
N GLY A 9 8.88 -3.46 1.28
CA GLY A 9 8.36 -4.29 2.37
C GLY A 9 8.76 -5.77 2.20
N ARG A 10 8.54 -6.32 1.01
CA ARG A 10 8.94 -7.68 0.65
C ARG A 10 10.45 -7.91 0.81
N VAL A 11 11.24 -6.94 0.34
CA VAL A 11 12.71 -7.03 0.43
C VAL A 11 13.17 -6.91 1.88
N ALA A 12 12.54 -6.07 2.70
CA ALA A 12 12.84 -5.96 4.12
C ALA A 12 12.57 -7.29 4.85
N GLU A 13 11.43 -7.93 4.62
CA GLU A 13 11.15 -9.27 5.16
C GLU A 13 12.24 -10.28 4.79
N GLU A 14 12.64 -10.30 3.51
CA GLU A 14 13.66 -11.23 3.03
C GLU A 14 15.04 -10.97 3.68
N LEU A 15 15.43 -9.71 3.83
CA LEU A 15 16.71 -9.33 4.45
C LEU A 15 16.77 -9.70 5.93
N ILE A 16 15.66 -9.52 6.66
CA ILE A 16 15.63 -9.74 8.12
C ILE A 16 15.35 -11.19 8.48
N PHE A 17 14.41 -11.84 7.81
CA PHE A 17 13.92 -13.18 8.18
C PHE A 17 14.41 -14.29 7.25
N GLY A 18 15.01 -13.94 6.12
CA GLY A 18 15.42 -14.89 5.07
C GLY A 18 14.27 -15.31 4.16
N LYS A 19 14.62 -15.90 3.02
CA LYS A 19 13.66 -16.29 1.95
C LYS A 19 12.60 -17.28 2.42
N GLU A 20 12.96 -18.16 3.34
CA GLU A 20 12.11 -19.23 3.84
C GLU A 20 10.94 -18.72 4.71
N LYS A 21 11.04 -17.50 5.22
CA LYS A 21 10.06 -16.92 6.15
C LYS A 21 9.25 -15.76 5.57
N ILE A 22 9.30 -15.59 4.26
CA ILE A 22 8.54 -14.53 3.60
C ILE A 22 7.05 -14.85 3.68
N THR A 23 6.27 -13.84 4.04
CA THR A 23 4.81 -13.95 4.17
C THR A 23 4.07 -13.51 2.91
N SER A 24 2.76 -13.75 2.86
CA SER A 24 1.88 -13.24 1.81
C SER A 24 1.52 -11.76 1.99
N GLY A 25 2.03 -11.09 3.03
CA GLY A 25 1.71 -9.69 3.36
C GLY A 25 1.97 -8.71 2.22
N ALA A 26 3.01 -8.95 1.44
CA ALA A 26 3.38 -8.11 0.29
C ALA A 26 2.57 -8.38 -0.99
N SER A 27 1.53 -9.22 -0.97
CA SER A 27 0.79 -9.61 -2.18
C SER A 27 0.11 -8.41 -2.87
N SER A 28 -0.44 -7.48 -2.11
CA SER A 28 -1.04 -6.24 -2.62
C SER A 28 0.00 -5.35 -3.31
N ASP A 29 1.18 -5.21 -2.71
CA ASP A 29 2.27 -4.39 -3.25
C ASP A 29 2.83 -4.99 -4.55
N ILE A 30 2.98 -6.31 -4.61
CA ILE A 30 3.40 -7.03 -5.81
C ILE A 30 2.37 -6.82 -6.94
N SER A 31 1.08 -6.93 -6.64
CA SER A 31 0.01 -6.71 -7.61
C SER A 31 0.00 -5.25 -8.11
N ALA A 32 0.14 -4.28 -7.20
CA ALA A 32 0.20 -2.86 -7.53
C ALA A 32 1.44 -2.53 -8.37
N ALA A 33 2.62 -3.05 -8.02
CA ALA A 33 3.85 -2.87 -8.76
C ALA A 33 3.75 -3.47 -10.17
N THR A 34 3.15 -4.66 -10.30
CA THR A 34 2.93 -5.32 -11.60
C THR A 34 1.99 -4.51 -12.47
N SER A 35 0.87 -4.01 -11.92
CA SER A 35 -0.09 -3.18 -12.64
C SER A 35 0.53 -1.85 -13.08
N LEU A 36 1.33 -1.22 -12.21
CA LEU A 36 2.07 0.00 -12.53
C LEU A 36 3.07 -0.25 -13.67
N ALA A 37 3.89 -1.28 -13.57
CA ALA A 37 4.86 -1.64 -14.60
C ALA A 37 4.19 -1.96 -15.94
N ARG A 38 3.05 -2.66 -15.92
CA ARG A 38 2.26 -2.93 -17.13
C ARG A 38 1.77 -1.63 -17.77
N ASN A 39 1.25 -0.68 -17.01
CA ASN A 39 0.87 0.63 -17.55
C ASN A 39 2.07 1.40 -18.09
N MET A 40 3.22 1.34 -17.43
CA MET A 40 4.47 1.96 -17.92
C MET A 40 4.86 1.43 -19.30
N VAL A 41 4.75 0.13 -19.51
CA VAL A 41 5.11 -0.54 -20.75
C VAL A 41 4.05 -0.33 -21.82
N THR A 42 2.77 -0.57 -21.50
CA THR A 42 1.70 -0.64 -22.51
C THR A 42 1.03 0.69 -22.83
N ARG A 43 1.12 1.69 -21.93
CA ARG A 43 0.40 2.97 -22.09
C ARG A 43 1.33 4.18 -22.14
N TRP A 44 2.46 4.14 -21.42
CA TRP A 44 3.31 5.32 -21.27
C TRP A 44 4.61 5.25 -22.08
N GLY A 45 4.83 4.15 -22.80
CA GLY A 45 5.99 4.01 -23.67
C GLY A 45 7.34 3.98 -22.94
N PHE A 46 7.37 3.43 -21.70
CA PHE A 46 8.60 3.35 -20.90
C PHE A 46 9.43 2.08 -21.18
N SER A 47 9.26 1.49 -22.34
CA SER A 47 10.07 0.38 -22.82
C SER A 47 10.80 0.78 -24.10
N ASP A 48 12.11 0.71 -24.08
CA ASP A 48 12.93 0.98 -25.26
C ASP A 48 12.69 -0.09 -26.35
N GLU A 49 12.36 -1.32 -25.95
CA GLU A 49 12.12 -2.44 -26.87
C GLU A 49 10.76 -2.32 -27.59
N LEU A 50 9.75 -1.78 -26.91
CA LEU A 50 8.40 -1.65 -27.45
C LEU A 50 8.11 -0.25 -28.02
N GLY A 51 8.96 0.72 -27.69
CA GLY A 51 8.82 2.11 -28.12
C GLY A 51 7.64 2.85 -27.52
N THR A 52 7.34 4.02 -28.07
CA THR A 52 6.25 4.90 -27.62
C THR A 52 4.93 4.55 -28.31
N VAL A 53 4.52 3.28 -28.20
CA VAL A 53 3.28 2.75 -28.76
C VAL A 53 2.35 2.34 -27.62
N ALA A 54 1.06 2.65 -27.75
CA ALA A 54 0.06 2.19 -26.81
C ALA A 54 -0.47 0.79 -27.20
N TYR A 55 -0.27 -0.17 -26.32
CA TYR A 55 -0.73 -1.56 -26.45
C TYR A 55 -1.93 -1.85 -25.54
N GLY A 56 -2.80 -0.86 -25.33
CA GLY A 56 -3.97 -1.00 -24.46
C GLY A 56 -5.18 -1.59 -25.20
N ASP A 57 -6.06 -2.28 -24.46
CA ASP A 57 -7.38 -2.58 -24.93
C ASP A 57 -8.11 -1.25 -25.20
N ASN A 58 -8.67 -1.07 -26.36
CA ASN A 58 -9.62 -0.01 -26.63
C ASN A 58 -10.84 -0.24 -25.73
N GLN A 59 -10.92 0.50 -24.61
CA GLN A 59 -12.06 0.44 -23.68
C GLN A 59 -13.31 1.15 -24.21
N ASP A 60 -13.32 1.58 -25.47
CA ASP A 60 -14.35 2.47 -26.01
C ASP A 60 -15.55 1.77 -26.62
N GLU A 61 -15.75 0.46 -26.47
CA GLU A 61 -16.98 -0.18 -26.93
C GLU A 61 -17.63 -1.06 -25.85
N VAL A 62 -18.17 -0.39 -24.81
CA VAL A 62 -19.30 -0.94 -24.05
C VAL A 62 -20.57 -0.51 -24.75
N PHE A 63 -20.90 -1.14 -25.88
CA PHE A 63 -22.19 -0.96 -26.51
C PHE A 63 -23.09 -2.15 -26.18
N LEU A 64 -24.11 -1.88 -25.37
CA LEU A 64 -25.31 -2.71 -25.17
C LEU A 64 -25.11 -4.22 -24.92
N GLY A 65 -24.57 -4.60 -23.75
CA GLY A 65 -24.93 -5.88 -23.12
C GLY A 65 -24.43 -7.17 -23.80
N HIS A 66 -23.69 -7.13 -24.89
CA HIS A 66 -23.04 -8.27 -25.48
C HIS A 66 -21.52 -8.22 -25.13
N SER A 67 -21.04 -9.26 -24.46
CA SER A 67 -19.64 -9.52 -24.30
C SER A 67 -19.03 -9.86 -25.67
N VAL A 68 -18.61 -8.82 -26.41
CA VAL A 68 -17.77 -9.03 -27.58
C VAL A 68 -16.45 -9.62 -27.10
N ALA A 69 -16.07 -10.78 -27.65
CA ALA A 69 -14.81 -11.41 -27.34
C ALA A 69 -13.69 -10.36 -27.45
N ARG A 70 -12.94 -10.13 -26.35
CA ARG A 70 -11.81 -9.21 -26.29
C ARG A 70 -10.82 -9.62 -27.37
N THR A 71 -10.86 -8.95 -28.50
CA THR A 71 -9.85 -9.12 -29.53
C THR A 71 -8.60 -8.41 -29.02
N GLN A 72 -7.66 -9.16 -28.49
CA GLN A 72 -6.35 -8.62 -28.17
C GLN A 72 -5.70 -8.20 -29.49
N ASN A 73 -5.66 -6.90 -29.77
CA ASN A 73 -5.03 -6.35 -30.97
C ASN A 73 -3.49 -6.39 -30.92
N VAL A 74 -2.93 -7.35 -30.17
CA VAL A 74 -1.50 -7.48 -29.92
C VAL A 74 -1.07 -8.88 -30.32
N SER A 75 -0.03 -9.00 -31.13
CA SER A 75 0.50 -10.31 -31.54
C SER A 75 1.07 -11.10 -30.35
N PRO A 76 1.10 -12.45 -30.40
CA PRO A 76 1.70 -13.27 -29.36
C PRO A 76 3.15 -12.88 -29.06
N GLU A 77 3.94 -12.55 -30.08
CA GLU A 77 5.33 -12.11 -29.91
C GLU A 77 5.43 -10.80 -29.13
N THR A 78 4.54 -9.84 -29.41
CA THR A 78 4.49 -8.57 -28.67
C THR A 78 4.04 -8.78 -27.23
N MET A 79 3.11 -9.70 -26.97
CA MET A 79 2.71 -10.05 -25.60
C MET A 79 3.88 -10.61 -24.78
N VAL A 80 4.70 -11.49 -25.37
CA VAL A 80 5.92 -12.00 -24.71
C VAL A 80 6.88 -10.87 -24.36
N LYS A 81 7.06 -9.90 -25.26
CA LYS A 81 7.90 -8.73 -25.01
C LYS A 81 7.33 -7.83 -23.89
N ILE A 82 6.02 -7.59 -23.89
CA ILE A 82 5.35 -6.85 -22.82
C ILE A 82 5.60 -7.52 -21.47
N ASP A 83 5.41 -8.83 -21.37
CA ASP A 83 5.60 -9.57 -20.12
C ASP A 83 7.07 -9.58 -19.68
N SER A 84 8.02 -9.64 -20.63
CA SER A 84 9.45 -9.51 -20.35
C SER A 84 9.80 -8.14 -19.78
N GLU A 85 9.31 -7.07 -20.39
CA GLU A 85 9.56 -5.70 -19.96
C GLU A 85 8.90 -5.37 -18.62
N VAL A 86 7.67 -5.84 -18.37
CA VAL A 86 7.02 -5.73 -17.06
C VAL A 86 7.87 -6.39 -15.97
N ARG A 87 8.34 -7.62 -16.23
CA ARG A 87 9.21 -8.35 -15.29
C ARG A 87 10.52 -7.60 -15.06
N ARG A 88 11.13 -7.05 -16.09
CA ARG A 88 12.37 -6.26 -16.01
C ARG A 88 12.18 -5.04 -15.11
N LEU A 89 11.09 -4.28 -15.29
CA LEU A 89 10.79 -3.09 -14.50
C LEU A 89 10.54 -3.41 -13.04
N VAL A 90 9.73 -4.43 -12.75
CA VAL A 90 9.45 -4.87 -11.36
C VAL A 90 10.74 -5.34 -10.69
N LYS A 91 11.54 -6.17 -11.41
CA LYS A 91 12.84 -6.65 -10.90
C LYS A 91 13.81 -5.49 -10.64
N GLY A 92 13.88 -4.50 -11.53
CA GLY A 92 14.68 -3.30 -11.31
C GLY A 92 14.24 -2.49 -10.09
N GLY A 93 12.93 -2.46 -9.81
CA GLY A 93 12.37 -1.89 -8.59
C GLY A 93 12.82 -2.66 -7.33
N GLU A 94 12.72 -3.99 -7.35
CA GLU A 94 13.17 -4.87 -6.27
C GLU A 94 14.67 -4.71 -5.99
N ASP A 95 15.50 -4.74 -7.04
CA ASP A 95 16.95 -4.60 -6.92
C ASP A 95 17.34 -3.21 -6.38
N GLY A 96 16.60 -2.17 -6.78
CA GLY A 96 16.75 -0.82 -6.23
C GLY A 96 16.42 -0.76 -4.74
N ALA A 97 15.31 -1.38 -4.31
CA ALA A 97 14.94 -1.48 -2.91
C ALA A 97 15.99 -2.26 -2.10
N ARG A 98 16.43 -3.40 -2.62
CA ARG A 98 17.44 -4.26 -1.98
C ARG A 98 18.75 -3.50 -1.75
N ARG A 99 19.23 -2.78 -2.76
CA ARG A 99 20.45 -1.99 -2.63
C ARG A 99 20.31 -0.95 -1.51
N ILE A 100 19.21 -0.19 -1.48
CA ILE A 100 18.99 0.85 -0.47
C ILE A 100 18.91 0.22 0.92
N LEU A 101 18.04 -0.77 1.11
CA LEU A 101 17.82 -1.40 2.42
C LEU A 101 19.06 -2.14 2.94
N THR A 102 19.90 -2.70 2.05
CA THR A 102 21.18 -3.31 2.47
C THR A 102 22.18 -2.25 2.89
N THR A 103 22.23 -1.10 2.20
CA THR A 103 23.14 0.00 2.58
C THR A 103 22.72 0.66 3.89
N GLU A 104 21.41 0.82 4.09
CA GLU A 104 20.81 1.54 5.22
C GLU A 104 20.15 0.57 6.23
N LEU A 105 20.77 -0.60 6.45
CA LEU A 105 20.18 -1.64 7.29
C LEU A 105 20.00 -1.19 8.75
N ASP A 106 20.92 -0.40 9.27
CA ASP A 106 20.85 0.16 10.62
C ASP A 106 19.63 1.13 10.76
N HIS A 107 19.36 1.91 9.74
CA HIS A 107 18.18 2.76 9.68
C HIS A 107 16.87 1.92 9.66
N LEU A 108 16.85 0.82 8.91
CA LEU A 108 15.71 -0.10 8.93
C LEU A 108 15.46 -0.66 10.34
N HIS A 109 16.50 -1.09 11.04
CA HIS A 109 16.39 -1.56 12.42
C HIS A 109 15.94 -0.47 13.39
N SER A 110 16.46 0.75 13.25
CA SER A 110 16.08 1.88 14.12
C SER A 110 14.61 2.23 13.97
N VAL A 111 14.09 2.32 12.73
CA VAL A 111 12.66 2.60 12.47
C VAL A 111 11.79 1.44 12.97
N ALA A 112 12.19 0.19 12.73
CA ALA A 112 11.44 -0.96 13.22
C ALA A 112 11.34 -0.99 14.76
N LYS A 113 12.45 -0.69 15.45
CA LYS A 113 12.48 -0.60 16.91
C LYS A 113 11.57 0.52 17.42
N ALA A 114 11.63 1.70 16.81
CA ALA A 114 10.76 2.81 17.18
C ALA A 114 9.27 2.48 16.96
N LEU A 115 8.93 1.79 15.86
CA LEU A 115 7.55 1.34 15.61
C LEU A 115 7.07 0.30 16.63
N LEU A 116 7.94 -0.57 17.13
CA LEU A 116 7.59 -1.52 18.19
C LEU A 116 7.36 -0.82 19.54
N GLU A 117 8.03 0.30 19.79
CA GLU A 117 7.92 1.06 21.03
C GLU A 117 6.76 2.06 21.02
N TYR A 118 6.56 2.76 19.90
CA TYR A 118 5.60 3.85 19.78
C TYR A 118 4.34 3.49 18.96
N GLU A 119 4.27 2.30 18.37
CA GLU A 119 3.21 1.76 17.51
C GLU A 119 3.01 2.54 16.20
N THR A 120 3.04 3.86 16.24
CA THR A 120 2.91 4.73 15.07
C THR A 120 3.98 5.82 15.09
N LEU A 121 4.45 6.22 13.92
CA LEU A 121 5.40 7.33 13.74
C LEU A 121 4.90 8.27 12.65
N SER A 122 4.94 9.57 12.91
CA SER A 122 4.78 10.59 11.88
C SER A 122 6.00 10.66 10.96
N GLY A 123 5.87 11.35 9.82
CA GLY A 123 6.99 11.54 8.90
C GLY A 123 8.19 12.25 9.56
N ASP A 124 7.93 13.24 10.40
CA ASP A 124 8.98 14.00 11.10
C ASP A 124 9.66 13.15 12.17
N GLU A 125 8.92 12.33 12.90
CA GLU A 125 9.48 11.38 13.88
C GLU A 125 10.36 10.32 13.18
N ILE A 126 9.95 9.81 12.00
CA ILE A 126 10.79 8.91 11.22
C ILE A 126 12.11 9.60 10.84
N LEU A 127 12.06 10.86 10.38
CA LEU A 127 13.27 11.61 10.05
C LEU A 127 14.15 11.86 11.28
N GLY A 128 13.57 12.07 12.46
CA GLY A 128 14.27 12.17 13.73
C GLY A 128 14.97 10.84 14.09
N VAL A 129 14.22 9.73 14.04
CA VAL A 129 14.76 8.38 14.31
C VAL A 129 15.95 8.04 13.41
N LEU A 130 15.89 8.41 12.12
CA LEU A 130 17.00 8.23 11.18
C LEU A 130 18.25 9.08 11.55
N LYS A 131 18.09 10.15 12.33
CA LYS A 131 19.18 10.97 12.87
C LYS A 131 19.62 10.53 14.27
N GLY A 132 18.97 9.51 14.84
CA GLY A 132 19.22 9.02 16.20
C GLY A 132 18.44 9.77 17.29
N GLU A 133 17.46 10.58 16.94
CA GLU A 133 16.57 11.29 17.87
C GLU A 133 15.37 10.38 18.20
N LEU A 134 14.99 10.29 19.48
CA LEU A 134 13.81 9.55 19.88
C LEU A 134 12.56 10.43 19.75
N PRO A 135 11.40 9.86 19.36
CA PRO A 135 10.14 10.59 19.34
C PRO A 135 9.81 11.13 20.74
N THR A 136 9.62 12.45 20.85
CA THR A 136 9.17 13.07 22.09
C THR A 136 7.65 13.14 22.03
N ARG A 137 6.96 12.27 22.76
CA ARG A 137 5.52 12.37 22.96
C ARG A 137 5.30 13.02 24.32
N GLU A 138 4.67 14.20 24.33
CA GLU A 138 4.04 14.69 25.52
C GLU A 138 3.00 13.63 25.89
N GLU A 139 3.08 13.09 27.11
CA GLU A 139 2.02 12.23 27.65
C GLU A 139 0.74 13.05 27.57
N GLU A 140 -0.14 12.74 26.61
CA GLU A 140 -1.51 13.23 26.65
C GLU A 140 -2.10 12.65 27.94
N GLU A 141 -2.07 13.47 29.01
CA GLU A 141 -2.81 13.21 30.23
C GLU A 141 -4.21 12.76 29.82
N ASN A 142 -4.48 11.52 30.13
CA ASN A 142 -5.76 10.83 29.98
C ASN A 142 -6.86 11.71 30.61
N LYS A 143 -7.39 12.67 29.83
CA LYS A 143 -8.67 13.31 30.17
C LYS A 143 -9.74 12.28 29.90
N GLU A 144 -9.85 11.33 30.84
CA GLU A 144 -11.10 10.62 31.06
C GLU A 144 -12.20 11.67 31.10
N THR A 145 -12.92 11.80 30.03
CA THR A 145 -14.18 12.51 29.99
C THR A 145 -15.11 11.70 30.88
N VAL A 146 -15.17 12.08 32.18
CA VAL A 146 -16.19 11.62 33.08
C VAL A 146 -17.51 12.06 32.47
N VAL A 147 -18.16 11.14 31.75
CA VAL A 147 -19.53 11.32 31.27
C VAL A 147 -20.39 11.34 32.50
N ALA A 148 -20.82 12.54 32.92
CA ALA A 148 -21.78 12.73 34.00
C ALA A 148 -23.05 11.93 33.62
N PRO A 149 -23.63 11.16 34.59
CA PRO A 149 -24.85 10.42 34.32
C PRO A 149 -25.99 11.39 34.03
N SER A 150 -26.58 11.26 32.85
CA SER A 150 -27.78 12.01 32.48
C SER A 150 -28.92 11.62 33.41
N LEU A 151 -29.30 12.56 34.29
CA LEU A 151 -30.52 12.46 35.06
C LEU A 151 -31.69 12.57 34.09
N VAL A 152 -32.33 11.46 33.78
CA VAL A 152 -33.60 11.41 33.08
C VAL A 152 -34.68 11.87 34.08
N PRO A 153 -35.44 12.97 33.84
CA PRO A 153 -36.54 13.34 34.75
C PRO A 153 -37.68 12.34 34.57
N LEU A 154 -38.09 11.73 35.69
CA LEU A 154 -39.29 10.92 35.80
C LEU A 154 -40.53 11.81 35.57
N SER A 155 -41.27 11.55 34.52
CA SER A 155 -42.59 12.15 34.30
C SER A 155 -43.58 11.64 35.36
N PRO A 156 -44.38 12.54 36.01
CA PRO A 156 -45.41 12.10 36.93
C PRO A 156 -46.57 11.47 36.19
N GLY A 157 -46.92 10.25 36.60
CA GLY A 157 -48.01 9.49 36.02
C GLY A 157 -49.35 10.17 36.18
N ALA A 158 -50.12 10.19 35.09
CA ALA A 158 -51.52 10.58 35.06
C ALA A 158 -52.35 9.48 35.76
N GLY A 159 -53.06 9.89 36.80
CA GLY A 159 -53.94 9.03 37.54
C GLY A 159 -55.13 8.52 36.71
N ALA A 160 -55.41 7.25 36.85
CA ALA A 160 -56.63 6.63 36.39
C ALA A 160 -57.81 7.04 37.28
N SER A 161 -58.81 7.63 36.69
CA SER A 161 -60.13 7.81 37.34
C SER A 161 -61.00 6.66 36.90
N ILE A 162 -61.42 5.86 37.87
CA ILE A 162 -62.46 4.85 37.75
C ILE A 162 -63.72 5.47 38.24
N THR A 163 -64.80 5.47 37.43
CA THR A 163 -66.16 5.60 37.91
C THR A 163 -67.10 4.71 37.08
N ALA A 164 -67.77 3.88 37.88
CA ALA A 164 -69.09 3.17 37.73
C ALA A 164 -69.38 2.39 36.46
#